data_6be825dd1cbe4ab079d6748c69f8d99f
#
_entry.id   6be825dd1cbe4ab079d6748c69f8d99f
#
_cell.length_a   1.000
_cell.length_b   1.000
_cell.length_c   1.000
_cell.angle_alpha   90.00
_cell.angle_beta   90.00
_cell.angle_gamma   90.00
#
_symmetry.space_group_name_H-M   'P 1'
#
loop_
_entity.id
_entity.type
_entity.pdbx_description
1 polymer ?
#
loop_
_entity_poly.entity_id
_entity_poly.type
_entity_poly.pdbx_seq_one_letter_code
_entity_poly.pdbx_strand_id
1 'polypeptide(L)'
;MIVYSKQSLTIAELHFDEQTPPPPVDIVRYQSRLEKVDATICYPFTTILIDLKQDDETLLGQMSKTTRNEVRRGAKDELSFEISTQPDNTWISDFFEFYGEFAQIKGLSGLNRERLLGMRECQSLWLTRITAADGTVLVWHCYVQASSWVRLVHSASLFRAADKAQQNLISRANRYLHWMDMLRYRELGITTYDFGGWYSGQEDTEKLNINRFKEGFGGAVTSQFNADRGITLKGMLAIRLRHAAGAFRGKR
;
A
#
# COMPACT_ATOMS: atom_id res chain seq x y z
N MET A 1 4.52 15.58 -1.06
CA MET A 1 5.89 15.15 -0.65
C MET A 1 5.88 14.82 0.82
N ILE A 2 6.40 13.65 1.20
CA ILE A 2 6.47 13.15 2.59
C ILE A 2 7.89 13.39 3.10
N VAL A 3 8.05 14.02 4.28
CA VAL A 3 9.36 14.22 4.91
C VAL A 3 9.37 13.52 6.26
N TYR A 4 10.40 12.74 6.53
CA TYR A 4 10.53 12.02 7.80
C TYR A 4 12.00 11.70 8.13
N SER A 5 12.27 11.37 9.38
CA SER A 5 13.57 10.92 9.84
C SER A 5 13.61 9.41 10.04
N LYS A 6 14.74 8.79 9.71
CA LYS A 6 15.01 7.37 9.97
C LYS A 6 16.50 7.19 10.27
N GLN A 7 16.83 6.68 11.47
CA GLN A 7 18.22 6.41 11.87
C GLN A 7 19.16 7.61 11.59
N SER A 8 18.84 8.77 12.08
CA SER A 8 19.59 10.02 11.88
C SER A 8 19.65 10.55 10.43
N LEU A 9 18.97 9.95 9.47
CA LEU A 9 18.82 10.43 8.10
C LEU A 9 17.50 11.15 7.94
N THR A 10 17.49 12.29 7.25
CA THR A 10 16.29 12.98 6.80
C THR A 10 15.98 12.55 5.36
N ILE A 11 14.76 12.14 5.12
CA ILE A 11 14.31 11.57 3.83
C ILE A 11 13.10 12.37 3.34
N ALA A 12 13.15 12.83 2.10
CA ALA A 12 11.98 13.32 1.36
C ALA A 12 11.53 12.23 0.39
N GLU A 13 10.23 11.91 0.40
CA GLU A 13 9.64 10.89 -0.46
C GLU A 13 8.64 11.55 -1.42
N LEU A 14 8.87 11.37 -2.72
CA LEU A 14 8.07 11.89 -3.82
C LEU A 14 7.38 10.72 -4.54
N HIS A 15 6.08 10.80 -4.72
CA HIS A 15 5.29 9.75 -5.31
C HIS A 15 4.78 10.11 -6.69
N PHE A 16 4.66 9.12 -7.56
CA PHE A 16 4.10 9.22 -8.92
C PHE A 16 4.78 10.32 -9.75
N ASP A 17 4.05 11.32 -10.22
CA ASP A 17 4.51 12.45 -11.03
C ASP A 17 4.87 13.71 -10.21
N GLU A 18 4.89 13.61 -8.89
CA GLU A 18 5.16 14.73 -7.99
C GLU A 18 6.51 15.39 -8.31
N GLN A 19 6.51 16.72 -8.52
CA GLN A 19 7.69 17.52 -8.92
C GLN A 19 8.11 18.54 -7.86
N THR A 20 7.53 18.50 -6.66
CA THR A 20 7.82 19.45 -5.59
C THR A 20 9.32 19.42 -5.24
N PRO A 21 10.02 20.55 -5.24
CA PRO A 21 11.42 20.59 -4.82
C PRO A 21 11.54 20.12 -3.35
N PRO A 22 12.45 19.19 -3.05
CA PRO A 22 12.62 18.72 -1.68
C PRO A 22 13.31 19.81 -0.84
N PRO A 23 13.00 19.88 0.48
CA PRO A 23 13.77 20.69 1.42
C PRO A 23 15.19 20.11 1.57
N PRO A 24 16.07 20.77 2.32
CA PRO A 24 17.39 20.21 2.67
C PRO A 24 17.22 18.86 3.40
N VAL A 25 17.58 17.74 2.74
CA VAL A 25 17.48 16.37 3.26
C VAL A 25 18.72 15.57 2.90
N ASP A 26 18.93 14.43 3.56
CA ASP A 26 20.02 13.52 3.21
C ASP A 26 19.72 12.69 1.95
N ILE A 27 18.45 12.27 1.79
CA ILE A 27 18.01 11.39 0.71
C ILE A 27 16.69 11.90 0.12
N VAL A 28 16.62 11.94 -1.21
CA VAL A 28 15.36 12.04 -1.94
C VAL A 28 15.01 10.67 -2.49
N ARG A 29 13.83 10.17 -2.12
CA ARG A 29 13.28 8.90 -2.57
C ARG A 29 12.14 9.14 -3.56
N TYR A 30 12.27 8.59 -4.74
CA TYR A 30 11.23 8.60 -5.77
C TYR A 30 10.51 7.25 -5.79
N GLN A 31 9.19 7.27 -5.74
CA GLN A 31 8.34 6.09 -5.69
C GLN A 31 7.35 6.08 -6.85
N SER A 32 7.23 4.94 -7.53
CA SER A 32 6.25 4.73 -8.60
C SER A 32 6.36 5.74 -9.75
N ARG A 33 7.57 6.06 -10.18
CA ARG A 33 7.83 6.96 -11.34
C ARG A 33 7.55 6.21 -12.63
N LEU A 34 6.88 6.87 -13.58
CA LEU A 34 6.66 6.29 -14.92
C LEU A 34 7.95 6.22 -15.74
N GLU A 35 8.89 7.13 -15.48
CA GLU A 35 10.17 7.20 -16.16
C GLU A 35 11.34 7.01 -15.18
N LYS A 36 12.49 6.61 -15.73
CA LYS A 36 13.73 6.53 -14.97
C LYS A 36 14.14 7.90 -14.45
N VAL A 37 14.55 7.94 -13.19
CA VAL A 37 15.07 9.14 -12.54
C VAL A 37 16.59 9.05 -12.47
N ASP A 38 17.29 10.13 -12.81
CA ASP A 38 18.73 10.27 -12.54
C ASP A 38 18.94 10.34 -11.02
N ALA A 39 19.50 9.28 -10.45
CA ALA A 39 19.63 9.08 -9.01
C ALA A 39 20.84 8.19 -8.68
N THR A 40 21.20 8.12 -7.38
CA THR A 40 22.27 7.25 -6.90
C THR A 40 21.98 5.78 -7.22
N ILE A 41 20.72 5.38 -7.09
CA ILE A 41 20.21 4.05 -7.49
C ILE A 41 18.81 4.24 -8.08
N CYS A 42 18.56 3.62 -9.23
CA CYS A 42 17.25 3.53 -9.86
C CYS A 42 17.00 2.08 -10.27
N TYR A 43 15.84 1.54 -9.92
CA TYR A 43 15.48 0.14 -10.18
C TYR A 43 14.02 0.01 -10.63
N PRO A 44 13.73 -1.00 -11.49
CA PRO A 44 12.37 -1.26 -11.91
C PRO A 44 11.49 -1.65 -10.73
N PHE A 45 10.24 -1.23 -10.79
CA PHE A 45 9.19 -1.56 -9.85
C PHE A 45 7.94 -1.95 -10.63
N THR A 46 7.38 -3.10 -10.35
CA THR A 46 6.17 -3.57 -11.02
C THR A 46 4.98 -3.51 -10.06
N THR A 47 3.83 -3.06 -10.55
CA THR A 47 2.58 -2.95 -9.80
C THR A 47 1.39 -3.32 -10.67
N ILE A 48 0.18 -3.40 -10.09
CA ILE A 48 -1.10 -3.43 -10.81
C ILE A 48 -1.82 -2.10 -10.61
N LEU A 49 -2.24 -1.48 -11.71
CA LEU A 49 -3.02 -0.25 -11.72
C LEU A 49 -4.45 -0.53 -12.19
N ILE A 50 -5.42 0.05 -11.50
CA ILE A 50 -6.83 0.08 -11.91
C ILE A 50 -7.22 1.51 -12.26
N ASP A 51 -7.81 1.69 -13.43
CA ASP A 51 -8.37 2.96 -13.88
C ASP A 51 -9.75 3.18 -13.26
N LEU A 52 -9.82 4.08 -12.28
CA LEU A 52 -11.06 4.43 -11.58
C LEU A 52 -11.97 5.41 -12.35
N LYS A 53 -11.60 5.85 -13.55
CA LYS A 53 -12.49 6.66 -14.40
C LYS A 53 -13.65 5.84 -14.97
N GLN A 54 -13.53 4.51 -14.91
CA GLN A 54 -14.55 3.57 -15.36
C GLN A 54 -15.74 3.52 -14.39
N ASP A 55 -16.92 3.15 -14.90
CA ASP A 55 -18.09 2.94 -14.07
C ASP A 55 -18.02 1.63 -13.26
N ASP A 56 -18.97 1.46 -12.33
CA ASP A 56 -19.02 0.31 -11.43
C ASP A 56 -19.22 -1.01 -12.19
N GLU A 57 -20.03 -1.01 -13.23
CA GLU A 57 -20.33 -2.20 -14.01
C GLU A 57 -19.08 -2.70 -14.74
N THR A 58 -18.35 -1.76 -15.35
CA THR A 58 -17.08 -2.04 -16.01
C THR A 58 -16.02 -2.55 -15.03
N LEU A 59 -15.85 -1.87 -13.89
CA LEU A 59 -14.91 -2.31 -12.84
C LEU A 59 -15.25 -3.71 -12.31
N LEU A 60 -16.52 -3.97 -12.00
CA LEU A 60 -16.98 -5.32 -11.59
C LEU A 60 -16.83 -6.35 -12.71
N GLY A 61 -17.05 -5.94 -13.95
CA GLY A 61 -16.91 -6.80 -15.13
C GLY A 61 -15.48 -7.31 -15.34
N GLN A 62 -14.47 -6.47 -15.05
CA GLN A 62 -13.05 -6.81 -15.15
C GLN A 62 -12.57 -7.75 -14.03
N MET A 63 -13.30 -7.81 -12.92
CA MET A 63 -12.96 -8.71 -11.83
C MET A 63 -13.12 -10.17 -12.22
N SER A 64 -12.25 -11.04 -11.69
CA SER A 64 -12.44 -12.49 -11.78
C SER A 64 -13.80 -12.89 -11.19
N LYS A 65 -14.37 -14.01 -11.66
CA LYS A 65 -15.64 -14.54 -11.13
C LYS A 65 -15.59 -14.71 -9.60
N THR A 66 -14.48 -15.20 -9.07
CA THR A 66 -14.29 -15.40 -7.62
C THR A 66 -14.31 -14.08 -6.89
N THR A 67 -13.49 -13.09 -7.30
CA THR A 67 -13.43 -11.78 -6.64
C THR A 67 -14.78 -11.08 -6.66
N ARG A 68 -15.45 -11.04 -7.81
CA ARG A 68 -16.78 -10.44 -7.97
C ARG A 68 -17.84 -11.08 -7.07
N ASN A 69 -17.82 -12.42 -6.95
CA ASN A 69 -18.72 -13.13 -6.06
C ASN A 69 -18.45 -12.83 -4.59
N GLU A 70 -17.18 -12.77 -4.19
CA GLU A 70 -16.80 -12.46 -2.80
C GLU A 70 -17.13 -11.00 -2.44
N VAL A 71 -16.95 -10.05 -3.37
CA VAL A 71 -17.39 -8.65 -3.19
C VAL A 71 -18.91 -8.59 -2.99
N ARG A 72 -19.70 -9.27 -3.84
CA ARG A 72 -21.16 -9.31 -3.73
C ARG A 72 -21.66 -9.99 -2.44
N ARG A 73 -20.92 -10.98 -1.95
CA ARG A 73 -21.21 -11.62 -0.66
C ARG A 73 -20.85 -10.71 0.51
N GLY A 74 -19.67 -10.05 0.46
CA GLY A 74 -19.27 -9.06 1.45
C GLY A 74 -20.25 -7.92 1.60
N ALA A 75 -20.89 -7.48 0.50
CA ALA A 75 -21.96 -6.48 0.54
C ALA A 75 -23.25 -6.95 1.23
N LYS A 76 -23.41 -8.27 1.48
CA LYS A 76 -24.55 -8.86 2.22
C LYS A 76 -24.19 -9.24 3.64
N ASP A 77 -22.91 -9.37 3.95
CA ASP A 77 -22.44 -9.52 5.32
C ASP A 77 -22.65 -8.16 6.02
N GLU A 78 -23.01 -8.18 7.29
CA GLU A 78 -23.24 -6.95 8.08
C GLU A 78 -21.89 -6.27 8.41
N LEU A 79 -21.21 -5.76 7.37
CA LEU A 79 -19.90 -5.14 7.44
C LEU A 79 -20.00 -3.62 7.39
N SER A 80 -19.33 -2.94 8.29
CA SER A 80 -19.19 -1.49 8.30
C SER A 80 -17.88 -1.06 7.64
N PHE A 81 -17.98 -0.22 6.60
CA PHE A 81 -16.83 0.42 5.94
C PHE A 81 -16.58 1.80 6.55
N GLU A 82 -15.34 2.04 6.93
CA GLU A 82 -14.91 3.31 7.48
C GLU A 82 -13.66 3.81 6.76
N ILE A 83 -13.60 5.13 6.56
CA ILE A 83 -12.47 5.81 5.91
C ILE A 83 -12.08 7.08 6.67
N SER A 84 -10.79 7.32 6.80
CA SER A 84 -10.23 8.61 7.20
C SER A 84 -9.17 9.06 6.21
N THR A 85 -9.39 10.20 5.56
CA THR A 85 -8.43 10.88 4.67
C THR A 85 -7.53 11.85 5.44
N GLN A 86 -7.83 12.11 6.71
CA GLN A 86 -7.04 12.90 7.65
C GLN A 86 -7.11 12.22 9.03
N PRO A 87 -6.46 11.04 9.19
CA PRO A 87 -6.57 10.27 10.41
C PRO A 87 -6.00 11.03 11.61
N ASP A 88 -6.78 11.08 12.69
CA ASP A 88 -6.36 11.60 13.98
C ASP A 88 -5.45 10.62 14.73
N ASN A 89 -5.09 10.97 15.96
CA ASN A 89 -4.21 10.14 16.77
C ASN A 89 -4.84 8.79 17.13
N THR A 90 -6.17 8.72 17.28
CA THR A 90 -6.91 7.49 17.60
C THR A 90 -6.83 6.52 16.43
N TRP A 91 -7.17 6.96 15.21
CA TRP A 91 -7.04 6.15 13.99
C TRP A 91 -5.63 5.60 13.78
N ILE A 92 -4.62 6.45 14.01
CA ILE A 92 -3.22 6.05 13.85
C ILE A 92 -2.82 5.04 14.93
N SER A 93 -3.24 5.23 16.18
CA SER A 93 -2.95 4.32 17.27
C SER A 93 -3.58 2.95 17.04
N ASP A 94 -4.88 2.92 16.69
CA ASP A 94 -5.62 1.68 16.39
C ASP A 94 -4.97 0.91 15.23
N PHE A 95 -4.58 1.63 14.17
CA PHE A 95 -3.88 1.00 13.04
C PHE A 95 -2.51 0.45 13.43
N PHE A 96 -1.74 1.17 14.26
CA PHE A 96 -0.44 0.70 14.76
C PHE A 96 -0.57 -0.57 15.59
N GLU A 97 -1.54 -0.63 16.49
CA GLU A 97 -1.80 -1.78 17.33
C GLU A 97 -2.18 -3.00 16.49
N PHE A 98 -3.19 -2.85 15.64
CA PHE A 98 -3.65 -3.92 14.74
C PHE A 98 -2.55 -4.42 13.80
N TYR A 99 -1.79 -3.50 13.19
CA TYR A 99 -0.68 -3.89 12.32
C TYR A 99 0.46 -4.54 13.09
N GLY A 100 0.70 -4.13 14.32
CA GLY A 100 1.72 -4.72 15.21
C GLY A 100 1.44 -6.21 15.44
N GLU A 101 0.20 -6.56 15.78
CA GLU A 101 -0.25 -7.96 15.93
C GLU A 101 -0.12 -8.73 14.61
N PHE A 102 -0.62 -8.17 13.51
CA PHE A 102 -0.48 -8.75 12.18
C PHE A 102 0.99 -9.02 11.81
N ALA A 103 1.86 -8.05 12.04
CA ALA A 103 3.29 -8.16 11.72
C ALA A 103 3.97 -9.25 12.56
N GLN A 104 3.63 -9.37 13.84
CA GLN A 104 4.13 -10.43 14.72
C GLN A 104 3.72 -11.81 14.21
N ILE A 105 2.44 -12.03 13.87
CA ILE A 105 1.92 -13.30 13.34
C ILE A 105 2.58 -13.67 12.02
N LYS A 106 2.90 -12.67 11.18
CA LYS A 106 3.51 -12.85 9.85
C LYS A 106 5.05 -12.88 9.89
N GLY A 107 5.70 -12.57 10.99
CA GLY A 107 7.16 -12.42 11.07
C GLY A 107 7.68 -11.22 10.25
N LEU A 108 6.88 -10.17 10.12
CA LEU A 108 7.23 -8.95 9.39
C LEU A 108 7.84 -7.90 10.32
N SER A 109 8.56 -6.95 9.74
CA SER A 109 8.98 -5.74 10.47
C SER A 109 7.76 -4.85 10.77
N GLY A 110 7.77 -4.19 11.94
CA GLY A 110 6.76 -3.20 12.29
C GLY A 110 6.75 -1.98 11.36
N LEU A 111 5.72 -1.15 11.53
CA LEU A 111 5.56 0.10 10.77
C LEU A 111 6.65 1.12 11.10
N ASN A 112 7.02 1.89 10.11
CA ASN A 112 7.83 3.09 10.33
C ASN A 112 6.93 4.24 10.78
N ARG A 113 6.90 4.50 12.10
CA ARG A 113 6.06 5.52 12.72
C ARG A 113 6.32 6.92 12.15
N GLU A 114 7.59 7.31 12.03
CA GLU A 114 7.98 8.63 11.54
C GLU A 114 7.49 8.86 10.10
N ARG A 115 7.58 7.82 9.26
CA ARG A 115 7.06 7.89 7.88
C ARG A 115 5.54 8.08 7.86
N LEU A 116 4.79 7.35 8.70
CA LEU A 116 3.33 7.50 8.78
C LEU A 116 2.93 8.89 9.30
N LEU A 117 3.65 9.42 10.29
CA LEU A 117 3.42 10.78 10.78
C LEU A 117 3.73 11.82 9.69
N GLY A 118 4.84 11.67 8.96
CA GLY A 118 5.15 12.52 7.81
C GLY A 118 4.09 12.43 6.69
N MET A 119 3.51 11.26 6.43
CA MET A 119 2.38 11.11 5.52
C MET A 119 1.14 11.86 6.00
N ARG A 120 0.85 11.81 7.31
CA ARG A 120 -0.26 12.59 7.90
C ARG A 120 -0.04 14.09 7.78
N GLU A 121 1.17 14.56 8.12
CA GLU A 121 1.52 15.99 8.09
C GLU A 121 1.35 16.60 6.70
N CYS A 122 1.69 15.88 5.65
CA CYS A 122 1.46 16.32 4.26
C CYS A 122 0.10 15.88 3.69
N GLN A 123 -0.84 15.40 4.52
CA GLN A 123 -2.20 15.00 4.17
C GLN A 123 -2.27 13.88 3.12
N SER A 124 -1.21 13.08 2.98
CA SER A 124 -1.15 11.96 2.04
C SER A 124 -1.50 10.61 2.67
N LEU A 125 -1.70 10.54 3.99
CA LEU A 125 -2.08 9.33 4.71
C LEU A 125 -3.59 9.12 4.68
N TRP A 126 -4.04 8.06 4.03
CA TRP A 126 -5.43 7.62 4.07
C TRP A 126 -5.51 6.23 4.70
N LEU A 127 -6.45 6.06 5.62
CA LEU A 127 -6.70 4.81 6.31
C LEU A 127 -8.15 4.36 6.09
N THR A 128 -8.34 3.08 5.82
CA THR A 128 -9.67 2.47 5.72
C THR A 128 -9.71 1.17 6.52
N ARG A 129 -10.90 0.80 7.01
CA ARG A 129 -11.11 -0.46 7.70
C ARG A 129 -12.51 -1.02 7.45
N ILE A 130 -12.62 -2.32 7.65
CA ILE A 130 -13.89 -3.05 7.75
C ILE A 130 -14.04 -3.59 9.16
N THR A 131 -15.21 -3.34 9.73
CA THR A 131 -15.62 -3.80 11.05
C THR A 131 -16.84 -4.72 10.90
N ALA A 132 -16.87 -5.85 11.61
CA ALA A 132 -18.01 -6.73 11.69
C ALA A 132 -19.12 -6.18 12.60
N ALA A 133 -20.33 -6.75 12.55
CA ALA A 133 -21.48 -6.29 13.33
C ALA A 133 -21.25 -6.29 14.86
N ASP A 134 -20.37 -7.14 15.36
CA ASP A 134 -19.98 -7.21 16.79
C ASP A 134 -18.93 -6.16 17.20
N GLY A 135 -18.52 -5.28 16.26
CA GLY A 135 -17.50 -4.26 16.50
C GLY A 135 -16.06 -4.75 16.25
N THR A 136 -15.84 -6.01 15.89
CA THR A 136 -14.51 -6.55 15.60
C THR A 136 -13.96 -5.98 14.30
N VAL A 137 -12.80 -5.35 14.34
CA VAL A 137 -12.09 -4.90 13.13
C VAL A 137 -11.45 -6.09 12.42
N LEU A 138 -11.83 -6.34 11.18
CA LEU A 138 -11.39 -7.49 10.39
C LEU A 138 -10.18 -7.19 9.51
N VAL A 139 -10.14 -6.00 8.91
CA VAL A 139 -9.12 -5.60 7.92
C VAL A 139 -8.85 -4.12 8.02
N TRP A 140 -7.59 -3.75 7.87
CA TRP A 140 -7.11 -2.38 7.68
C TRP A 140 -6.35 -2.24 6.38
N HIS A 141 -6.59 -1.12 5.68
CA HIS A 141 -5.72 -0.67 4.59
C HIS A 141 -5.12 0.68 4.91
N CYS A 142 -3.88 0.87 4.50
CA CYS A 142 -3.13 2.12 4.59
C CYS A 142 -2.66 2.51 3.19
N TYR A 143 -2.98 3.74 2.80
CA TYR A 143 -2.66 4.28 1.49
C TYR A 143 -1.79 5.51 1.58
N VAL A 144 -0.99 5.72 0.56
CA VAL A 144 -0.42 7.02 0.22
C VAL A 144 -1.22 7.62 -0.93
N GLN A 145 -1.68 8.85 -0.75
CA GLN A 145 -2.35 9.63 -1.79
C GLN A 145 -1.42 10.75 -2.27
N ALA A 146 -1.30 10.93 -3.57
CA ALA A 146 -0.65 12.09 -4.17
C ALA A 146 -1.28 12.35 -5.55
N SER A 147 -1.53 13.63 -5.88
CA SER A 147 -2.23 14.00 -7.11
C SER A 147 -3.58 13.29 -7.22
N SER A 148 -3.87 12.66 -8.35
CA SER A 148 -5.09 11.84 -8.57
C SER A 148 -4.89 10.34 -8.38
N TRP A 149 -3.85 9.93 -7.64
CA TRP A 149 -3.49 8.53 -7.40
C TRP A 149 -3.56 8.18 -5.93
N VAL A 150 -3.96 6.94 -5.64
CA VAL A 150 -3.75 6.29 -4.34
C VAL A 150 -2.98 5.00 -4.54
N ARG A 151 -2.05 4.70 -3.64
CA ARG A 151 -1.30 3.46 -3.62
C ARG A 151 -1.43 2.77 -2.27
N LEU A 152 -1.80 1.50 -2.30
CA LEU A 152 -1.81 0.65 -1.12
C LEU A 152 -0.38 0.44 -0.62
N VAL A 153 -0.12 0.87 0.61
CA VAL A 153 1.18 0.71 1.28
C VAL A 153 1.17 -0.48 2.22
N HIS A 154 0.06 -0.65 2.96
CA HIS A 154 -0.13 -1.77 3.88
C HIS A 154 -1.58 -2.26 3.80
N SER A 155 -1.74 -3.59 3.82
CA SER A 155 -2.99 -4.29 4.05
C SER A 155 -2.75 -5.28 5.18
N ALA A 156 -3.55 -5.20 6.24
CA ALA A 156 -3.42 -6.03 7.43
C ALA A 156 -4.73 -6.72 7.76
N SER A 157 -4.68 -8.01 8.10
CA SER A 157 -5.81 -8.78 8.59
C SER A 157 -5.32 -9.92 9.48
N LEU A 158 -6.08 -10.26 10.52
CA LEU A 158 -5.72 -11.32 11.46
C LEU A 158 -6.16 -12.72 10.97
N PHE A 159 -6.14 -12.91 9.66
CA PHE A 159 -6.58 -14.14 8.99
C PHE A 159 -5.90 -15.41 9.51
N ARG A 160 -4.60 -15.38 9.82
CA ARG A 160 -3.85 -16.57 10.25
C ARG A 160 -4.17 -17.01 11.69
N ALA A 161 -4.63 -16.08 12.53
CA ALA A 161 -5.01 -16.36 13.91
C ALA A 161 -6.47 -16.83 14.04
N ALA A 162 -7.27 -16.70 12.98
CA ALA A 162 -8.69 -16.95 12.96
C ALA A 162 -9.03 -18.44 12.70
N ASP A 163 -10.18 -18.90 13.15
CA ASP A 163 -10.76 -20.18 12.75
C ASP A 163 -11.25 -20.16 11.28
N LYS A 164 -11.70 -21.30 10.76
CA LYS A 164 -12.09 -21.43 9.35
C LYS A 164 -13.26 -20.53 8.94
N ALA A 165 -14.23 -20.32 9.81
CA ALA A 165 -15.40 -19.49 9.53
C ALA A 165 -14.99 -18.01 9.48
N GLN A 166 -14.21 -17.56 10.46
CA GLN A 166 -13.63 -16.23 10.51
C GLN A 166 -12.66 -15.97 9.33
N GLN A 167 -11.83 -16.95 8.96
CA GLN A 167 -10.97 -16.84 7.78
C GLN A 167 -11.76 -16.54 6.52
N ASN A 168 -12.89 -17.21 6.31
CA ASN A 168 -13.75 -16.96 5.17
C ASN A 168 -14.36 -15.56 5.21
N LEU A 169 -14.80 -15.08 6.37
CA LEU A 169 -15.33 -13.74 6.57
C LEU A 169 -14.25 -12.69 6.30
N ILE A 170 -13.06 -12.81 6.91
CA ILE A 170 -11.93 -11.91 6.72
C ILE A 170 -11.51 -11.85 5.24
N SER A 171 -11.49 -12.99 4.54
CA SER A 171 -11.16 -13.03 3.11
C SER A 171 -12.16 -12.26 2.25
N ARG A 172 -13.47 -12.36 2.56
CA ARG A 172 -14.51 -11.56 1.89
C ARG A 172 -14.42 -10.09 2.28
N ALA A 173 -14.27 -9.80 3.57
CA ALA A 173 -14.11 -8.44 4.08
C ALA A 173 -12.94 -7.70 3.41
N ASN A 174 -11.80 -8.38 3.20
CA ASN A 174 -10.65 -7.78 2.52
C ASN A 174 -10.96 -7.44 1.06
N ARG A 175 -11.64 -8.34 0.31
CA ARG A 175 -12.06 -8.04 -1.07
C ARG A 175 -13.12 -6.94 -1.13
N TYR A 176 -14.05 -6.96 -0.19
CA TYR A 176 -15.08 -5.94 -0.09
C TYR A 176 -14.48 -4.58 0.28
N LEU A 177 -13.48 -4.53 1.17
CA LEU A 177 -12.77 -3.31 1.52
C LEU A 177 -12.09 -2.70 0.28
N HIS A 178 -11.36 -3.49 -0.51
CA HIS A 178 -10.77 -2.99 -1.77
C HIS A 178 -11.83 -2.41 -2.72
N TRP A 179 -12.99 -3.06 -2.84
CA TRP A 179 -14.08 -2.56 -3.66
C TRP A 179 -14.63 -1.23 -3.14
N MET A 180 -14.90 -1.13 -1.83
CA MET A 180 -15.38 0.11 -1.20
C MET A 180 -14.34 1.23 -1.30
N ASP A 181 -13.06 0.91 -1.15
CA ASP A 181 -11.96 1.85 -1.36
C ASP A 181 -11.98 2.42 -2.78
N MET A 182 -12.09 1.58 -3.81
CA MET A 182 -12.15 2.02 -5.21
C MET A 182 -13.33 2.96 -5.47
N LEU A 183 -14.53 2.60 -4.98
CA LEU A 183 -15.73 3.43 -5.13
C LEU A 183 -15.53 4.78 -4.43
N ARG A 184 -15.11 4.75 -3.16
CA ARG A 184 -14.96 5.96 -2.36
C ARG A 184 -13.86 6.86 -2.88
N TYR A 185 -12.75 6.31 -3.33
CA TYR A 185 -11.65 7.09 -3.90
C TYR A 185 -12.05 7.76 -5.22
N ARG A 186 -12.81 7.07 -6.08
CA ARG A 186 -13.36 7.69 -7.29
C ARG A 186 -14.27 8.88 -6.96
N GLU A 187 -15.14 8.77 -5.96
CA GLU A 187 -15.98 9.90 -5.47
C GLU A 187 -15.13 11.07 -4.99
N LEU A 188 -13.95 10.81 -4.44
CA LEU A 188 -12.99 11.81 -3.99
C LEU A 188 -12.07 12.34 -5.12
N GLY A 189 -12.34 11.97 -6.39
CA GLY A 189 -11.61 12.47 -7.55
C GLY A 189 -10.31 11.71 -7.88
N ILE A 190 -10.07 10.56 -7.24
CA ILE A 190 -8.95 9.69 -7.59
C ILE A 190 -9.25 8.97 -8.89
N THR A 191 -8.27 8.97 -9.79
CA THR A 191 -8.40 8.34 -11.11
C THR A 191 -7.62 7.04 -11.23
N THR A 192 -6.66 6.78 -10.34
CA THR A 192 -5.83 5.59 -10.41
C THR A 192 -5.66 4.96 -9.02
N TYR A 193 -6.01 3.67 -8.95
CA TYR A 193 -5.80 2.83 -7.78
C TYR A 193 -4.60 1.90 -8.03
N ASP A 194 -3.59 2.00 -7.19
CA ASP A 194 -2.36 1.22 -7.27
C ASP A 194 -2.32 0.18 -6.14
N PHE A 195 -2.35 -1.10 -6.48
CA PHE A 195 -2.24 -2.20 -5.51
C PHE A 195 -0.86 -2.35 -4.86
N GLY A 196 0.12 -1.52 -5.24
CA GLY A 196 1.49 -1.65 -4.78
C GLY A 196 2.19 -2.89 -5.36
N GLY A 197 3.37 -3.20 -4.84
CA GLY A 197 4.32 -4.14 -5.43
C GLY A 197 3.75 -5.43 -6.00
N TRP A 198 4.23 -5.77 -7.17
CA TRP A 198 3.99 -7.01 -7.91
C TRP A 198 5.25 -7.85 -7.91
N TYR A 199 5.15 -9.13 -7.59
CA TYR A 199 6.27 -10.06 -7.61
C TYR A 199 6.51 -10.60 -9.01
N SER A 200 7.66 -10.28 -9.60
CA SER A 200 8.04 -10.71 -10.95
C SER A 200 8.79 -12.06 -11.00
N GLY A 201 9.11 -12.66 -9.84
CA GLY A 201 9.72 -13.98 -9.76
C GLY A 201 8.68 -15.10 -9.86
N GLN A 202 9.16 -16.37 -9.87
CA GLN A 202 8.32 -17.56 -10.05
C GLN A 202 8.38 -18.55 -8.89
N GLU A 203 9.28 -18.35 -7.93
CA GLU A 203 9.59 -19.36 -6.89
C GLU A 203 8.81 -19.18 -5.59
N ASP A 204 8.46 -17.91 -5.22
CA ASP A 204 7.81 -17.60 -3.96
C ASP A 204 6.29 -17.75 -4.09
N THR A 205 5.78 -18.90 -3.67
CA THR A 205 4.35 -19.25 -3.75
C THR A 205 3.47 -18.25 -2.97
N GLU A 206 3.92 -17.71 -1.84
CA GLU A 206 3.14 -16.73 -1.07
C GLU A 206 2.99 -15.43 -1.86
N LYS A 207 4.08 -14.93 -2.45
CA LYS A 207 4.03 -13.73 -3.30
C LYS A 207 3.22 -13.95 -4.58
N LEU A 208 3.30 -15.13 -5.19
CA LEU A 208 2.46 -15.49 -6.34
C LEU A 208 0.97 -15.53 -5.96
N ASN A 209 0.61 -16.00 -4.78
CA ASN A 209 -0.76 -15.95 -4.29
C ASN A 209 -1.24 -14.50 -4.05
N ILE A 210 -0.37 -13.62 -3.57
CA ILE A 210 -0.67 -12.18 -3.46
C ILE A 210 -0.89 -11.57 -4.85
N ASN A 211 -0.09 -11.93 -5.85
CA ASN A 211 -0.29 -11.50 -7.23
C ASN A 211 -1.66 -11.94 -7.75
N ARG A 212 -2.01 -13.23 -7.62
CA ARG A 212 -3.32 -13.77 -8.03
C ARG A 212 -4.49 -13.08 -7.33
N PHE A 213 -4.32 -12.73 -6.06
CA PHE A 213 -5.33 -11.95 -5.33
C PHE A 213 -5.55 -10.58 -5.97
N LYS A 214 -4.47 -9.85 -6.29
CA LYS A 214 -4.53 -8.53 -6.94
C LYS A 214 -5.08 -8.61 -8.38
N GLU A 215 -4.62 -9.58 -9.16
CA GLU A 215 -5.16 -9.86 -10.52
C GLU A 215 -6.66 -10.09 -10.51
N GLY A 216 -7.16 -10.70 -9.43
CA GLY A 216 -8.59 -10.95 -9.26
C GLY A 216 -9.46 -9.69 -9.35
N PHE A 217 -8.92 -8.50 -9.15
CA PHE A 217 -9.63 -7.23 -9.28
C PHE A 217 -9.58 -6.64 -10.70
N GLY A 218 -8.85 -7.25 -11.61
CA GLY A 218 -8.59 -6.69 -12.94
C GLY A 218 -7.39 -5.73 -12.91
N GLY A 219 -7.39 -4.77 -13.82
CA GLY A 219 -6.32 -3.79 -13.96
C GLY A 219 -5.17 -4.27 -14.84
N ALA A 220 -4.15 -3.44 -14.97
CA ALA A 220 -2.99 -3.68 -15.82
C ALA A 220 -1.70 -3.79 -14.99
N VAL A 221 -0.93 -4.86 -15.20
CA VAL A 221 0.44 -4.98 -14.67
C VAL A 221 1.31 -3.95 -15.38
N THR A 222 1.89 -3.04 -14.63
CA THR A 222 2.60 -1.88 -15.14
C THR A 222 3.99 -1.78 -14.55
N SER A 223 4.98 -1.55 -15.42
CA SER A 223 6.36 -1.29 -14.99
C SER A 223 6.56 0.19 -14.69
N GLN A 224 7.15 0.46 -13.56
CA GLN A 224 7.49 1.78 -13.04
C GLN A 224 8.93 1.77 -12.54
N PHE A 225 9.39 2.85 -11.94
CA PHE A 225 10.71 2.97 -11.36
C PHE A 225 10.63 3.52 -9.93
N ASN A 226 11.41 2.94 -9.05
CA ASN A 226 11.76 3.54 -7.77
C ASN A 226 13.22 3.96 -7.81
N ALA A 227 13.54 5.07 -7.13
CA ALA A 227 14.90 5.57 -7.10
C ALA A 227 15.22 6.26 -5.75
N ASP A 228 16.48 6.18 -5.35
CA ASP A 228 17.02 6.91 -4.20
C ASP A 228 18.18 7.79 -4.69
N ARG A 229 18.09 9.10 -4.43
CA ARG A 229 19.15 10.08 -4.67
C ARG A 229 19.73 10.55 -3.35
N GLY A 230 21.01 10.30 -3.12
CA GLY A 230 21.76 10.86 -1.99
C GLY A 230 22.10 12.31 -2.26
N ILE A 231 21.66 13.19 -1.38
CA ILE A 231 21.94 14.64 -1.48
C ILE A 231 23.18 14.97 -0.67
N THR A 232 23.37 14.34 0.49
CA THR A 232 24.58 14.50 1.32
C THR A 232 25.50 13.28 1.18
N LEU A 233 26.78 13.41 1.54
CA LEU A 233 27.72 12.27 1.60
C LEU A 233 27.19 11.15 2.48
N LYS A 234 26.59 11.49 3.64
CA LYS A 234 25.94 10.57 4.56
C LYS A 234 24.79 9.82 3.89
N GLY A 235 23.93 10.52 3.14
CA GLY A 235 22.83 9.95 2.38
C GLY A 235 23.32 9.01 1.27
N MET A 236 24.33 9.41 0.50
CA MET A 236 24.94 8.57 -0.55
C MET A 236 25.53 7.26 0.01
N LEU A 237 26.26 7.34 1.13
CA LEU A 237 26.84 6.19 1.79
C LEU A 237 25.77 5.23 2.30
N ALA A 238 24.73 5.77 2.95
CA ALA A 238 23.60 4.97 3.46
C ALA A 238 22.86 4.21 2.35
N ILE A 239 22.65 4.83 1.17
CA ILE A 239 22.03 4.19 0.01
C ILE A 239 22.92 3.02 -0.47
N ARG A 240 24.22 3.26 -0.65
CA ARG A 240 25.15 2.23 -1.14
C ARG A 240 25.25 1.03 -0.19
N LEU A 241 25.37 1.28 1.12
CA LEU A 241 25.42 0.21 2.13
C LEU A 241 24.13 -0.62 2.14
N ARG A 242 22.96 0.02 2.08
CA ARG A 242 21.67 -0.67 2.03
C ARG A 242 21.55 -1.54 0.78
N HIS A 243 21.97 -1.04 -0.37
CA HIS A 243 21.92 -1.77 -1.63
C HIS A 243 22.86 -2.98 -1.61
N ALA A 244 24.08 -2.81 -1.10
CA ALA A 244 25.03 -3.92 -0.94
C ALA A 244 24.45 -5.01 0.00
N ALA A 245 23.88 -4.63 1.14
CA ALA A 245 23.25 -5.56 2.09
C ALA A 245 22.04 -6.31 1.46
N GLY A 246 21.24 -5.63 0.63
CA GLY A 246 20.13 -6.24 -0.11
C GLY A 246 20.60 -7.27 -1.14
N ALA A 247 21.67 -6.98 -1.88
CA ALA A 247 22.27 -7.89 -2.85
C ALA A 247 22.80 -9.18 -2.20
N PHE A 248 23.29 -9.12 -0.96
CA PHE A 248 23.73 -10.30 -0.19
C PHE A 248 22.55 -11.16 0.31
N ARG A 249 21.40 -10.55 0.64
CA ARG A 249 20.20 -11.27 1.11
C ARG A 249 19.40 -11.94 -0.02
N GLY A 250 19.47 -11.42 -1.24
CA GLY A 250 18.79 -11.99 -2.41
C GLY A 250 19.50 -13.18 -3.05
N LYS A 251 20.69 -13.60 -2.52
CA LYS A 251 21.46 -14.77 -2.97
C LYS A 251 21.37 -15.98 -2.03
N ARG A 252 20.45 -15.95 -1.03
CA ARG A 252 20.19 -17.11 -0.15
C ARG A 252 18.80 -17.64 -0.32
#